data_1b147880a6c77feecf14ea310ca2c5ab
#
_entry.id   1b147880a6c77feecf14ea310ca2c5ab
#
_cell.length_a   1.000
_cell.length_b   1.000
_cell.length_c   1.000
_cell.angle_alpha   90.00
_cell.angle_beta   90.00
_cell.angle_gamma   90.00
#
_symmetry.space_group_name_H-M   'P 1'
#
loop_
_entity.id
_entity.type
_entity.pdbx_description
1 polymer ?
#
loop_
_entity_poly.entity_id
_entity_poly.type
_entity_poly.pdbx_seq_one_letter_code
_entity_poly.pdbx_strand_id
1 'polypeptide(L)'
;MKGNSEMNTETSKTTYMVSPAGMSQIGEDVGVYKATKKQILSFFSAIPAGAFIALAFVFYTTTQTGNVGASWGLTKLVGGIVFSLGVIMVVVCGSELFTSSTMTTVARVSGRISSFQMLRNWIVVYFGNFVGALFIVFLIWFAGQTMAANGQWGLTILTTAQHKIHHTWFEAFCLGILCNVMVCIAIWMTYAGKTLTDKAFIMILPIALFVASGFEHSVANMFMIPMGIITAHFSAPEFWQAINIDPQQFADLDLYHFVVKNLIPVTLGNIVGGGCCIGLALWSINRPH
;
A
#
# COMPACT_ATOMS: atom_id res chain seq x y z
N MET A 1 -2.81 14.27 -68.85
CA MET A 1 -2.38 14.58 -67.49
C MET A 1 -3.36 13.91 -66.52
N LYS A 2 -2.96 12.78 -65.97
CA LYS A 2 -3.76 12.04 -64.96
C LYS A 2 -3.17 12.40 -63.61
N GLY A 3 -3.92 13.16 -62.80
CA GLY A 3 -3.58 13.41 -61.40
C GLY A 3 -4.09 12.25 -60.57
N ASN A 4 -3.16 11.45 -60.03
CA ASN A 4 -3.45 10.49 -58.97
C ASN A 4 -3.61 11.25 -57.65
N SER A 5 -4.83 11.32 -57.14
CA SER A 5 -5.08 11.68 -55.77
C SER A 5 -4.84 10.45 -54.91
N GLU A 6 -3.66 10.33 -54.30
CA GLU A 6 -3.43 9.38 -53.20
C GLU A 6 -4.25 9.84 -52.01
N MET A 7 -5.33 9.13 -51.77
CA MET A 7 -6.14 9.28 -50.55
C MET A 7 -5.38 8.61 -49.44
N ASN A 8 -4.64 9.45 -48.64
CA ASN A 8 -4.03 9.04 -47.36
C ASN A 8 -5.14 8.57 -46.41
N THR A 9 -5.41 7.29 -46.39
CA THR A 9 -6.18 6.67 -45.34
C THR A 9 -5.30 6.57 -44.09
N GLU A 10 -5.27 7.64 -43.31
CA GLU A 10 -4.90 7.53 -41.91
C GLU A 10 -5.90 6.58 -41.23
N THR A 11 -5.53 5.33 -41.12
CA THR A 11 -6.22 4.37 -40.26
C THR A 11 -6.15 4.88 -38.85
N SER A 12 -7.22 5.52 -38.39
CA SER A 12 -7.48 5.80 -36.98
C SER A 12 -7.19 4.52 -36.20
N LYS A 13 -6.05 4.47 -35.49
CA LYS A 13 -5.75 3.41 -34.53
C LYS A 13 -6.77 3.53 -33.43
N THR A 14 -7.89 2.85 -33.55
CA THR A 14 -8.85 2.67 -32.46
C THR A 14 -8.09 2.14 -31.25
N THR A 15 -8.01 2.97 -30.22
CA THR A 15 -7.24 2.69 -29.01
C THR A 15 -8.05 1.75 -28.13
N TYR A 16 -8.09 0.46 -28.46
CA TYR A 16 -8.72 -0.55 -27.62
C TYR A 16 -7.99 -0.67 -26.28
N MET A 17 -8.74 -0.89 -25.21
CA MET A 17 -8.18 -1.29 -23.93
C MET A 17 -7.34 -2.56 -24.09
N VAL A 18 -6.33 -2.74 -23.23
CA VAL A 18 -5.56 -3.98 -23.18
C VAL A 18 -6.50 -5.13 -22.80
N SER A 19 -6.50 -6.21 -23.58
CA SER A 19 -7.33 -7.38 -23.31
C SER A 19 -6.94 -8.08 -22.01
N PRO A 20 -7.81 -8.87 -21.37
CA PRO A 20 -7.46 -9.64 -20.18
C PRO A 20 -6.23 -10.54 -20.37
N ALA A 21 -6.06 -11.15 -21.55
CA ALA A 21 -4.86 -11.92 -21.88
C ALA A 21 -3.61 -11.03 -21.95
N GLY A 22 -3.73 -9.85 -22.55
CA GLY A 22 -2.64 -8.85 -22.58
C GLY A 22 -2.27 -8.36 -21.19
N MET A 23 -3.24 -8.17 -20.29
CA MET A 23 -2.96 -7.82 -18.88
C MET A 23 -2.19 -8.93 -18.15
N SER A 24 -2.51 -10.20 -18.44
CA SER A 24 -1.78 -11.35 -17.89
C SER A 24 -0.33 -11.37 -18.36
N GLN A 25 -0.08 -11.07 -19.64
CA GLN A 25 1.27 -10.96 -20.19
C GLN A 25 2.05 -9.82 -19.54
N ILE A 26 1.43 -8.64 -19.38
CA ILE A 26 2.05 -7.50 -18.66
C ILE A 26 2.39 -7.88 -17.22
N GLY A 27 1.49 -8.61 -16.52
CA GLY A 27 1.72 -9.09 -15.17
C GLY A 27 2.95 -10.00 -15.06
N GLU A 28 3.13 -10.92 -16.03
CA GLU A 28 4.35 -11.74 -16.11
C GLU A 28 5.61 -10.88 -16.33
N ASP A 29 5.57 -9.98 -17.30
CA ASP A 29 6.73 -9.15 -17.68
C ASP A 29 7.16 -8.24 -16.52
N VAL A 30 6.20 -7.62 -15.82
CA VAL A 30 6.45 -6.83 -14.61
C VAL A 30 7.04 -7.71 -13.51
N GLY A 31 6.53 -8.92 -13.32
CA GLY A 31 7.07 -9.87 -12.35
C GLY A 31 8.54 -10.26 -12.65
N VAL A 32 8.86 -10.53 -13.91
CA VAL A 32 10.23 -10.81 -14.35
C VAL A 32 11.13 -9.59 -14.12
N TYR A 33 10.69 -8.40 -14.55
CA TYR A 33 11.46 -7.16 -14.36
C TYR A 33 11.81 -6.92 -12.89
N LYS A 34 10.84 -7.02 -11.97
CA LYS A 34 11.07 -6.84 -10.53
C LYS A 34 12.06 -7.86 -9.97
N ALA A 35 11.87 -9.14 -10.27
CA ALA A 35 12.68 -10.23 -9.71
C ALA A 35 14.13 -10.27 -10.27
N THR A 36 14.35 -9.76 -11.49
CA THR A 36 15.67 -9.77 -12.15
C THR A 36 16.44 -8.46 -12.04
N LYS A 37 15.79 -7.37 -11.65
CA LYS A 37 16.43 -6.07 -11.39
C LYS A 37 17.55 -6.21 -10.36
N LYS A 38 18.62 -5.39 -10.48
CA LYS A 38 19.71 -5.35 -9.49
C LYS A 38 19.15 -5.01 -8.10
N GLN A 39 19.45 -5.84 -7.10
CA GLN A 39 18.82 -5.74 -5.77
C GLN A 39 19.07 -4.40 -5.07
N ILE A 40 20.24 -3.80 -5.28
CA ILE A 40 20.55 -2.48 -4.75
C ILE A 40 19.60 -1.41 -5.32
N LEU A 41 19.22 -1.51 -6.60
CA LEU A 41 18.27 -0.61 -7.23
C LEU A 41 16.83 -0.87 -6.74
N SER A 42 16.47 -2.14 -6.50
CA SER A 42 15.19 -2.49 -5.88
C SER A 42 15.09 -1.93 -4.47
N PHE A 43 16.15 -2.05 -3.66
CA PHE A 43 16.19 -1.49 -2.31
C PHE A 43 15.98 0.03 -2.31
N PHE A 44 16.77 0.76 -3.11
CA PHE A 44 16.63 2.23 -3.20
C PHE A 44 15.30 2.66 -3.83
N SER A 45 14.74 1.87 -4.74
CA SER A 45 13.40 2.12 -5.29
C SER A 45 12.28 1.84 -4.28
N ALA A 46 12.52 0.96 -3.31
CA ALA A 46 11.54 0.60 -2.29
C ALA A 46 11.46 1.64 -1.15
N ILE A 47 12.55 2.36 -0.86
CA ILE A 47 12.55 3.40 0.19
C ILE A 47 11.47 4.47 -0.07
N PRO A 48 11.42 5.15 -1.24
CA PRO A 48 10.35 6.11 -1.51
C PRO A 48 8.95 5.49 -1.48
N ALA A 49 8.77 4.22 -1.87
CA ALA A 49 7.46 3.58 -1.79
C ALA A 49 6.97 3.47 -0.33
N GLY A 50 7.82 3.06 0.60
CA GLY A 50 7.50 3.06 2.03
C GLY A 50 7.16 4.45 2.57
N ALA A 51 7.95 5.46 2.15
CA ALA A 51 7.70 6.85 2.51
C ALA A 51 6.38 7.39 1.94
N PHE A 52 6.02 7.06 0.70
CA PHE A 52 4.75 7.47 0.08
C PHE A 52 3.54 6.87 0.78
N ILE A 53 3.60 5.60 1.18
CA ILE A 53 2.54 4.96 1.96
C ILE A 53 2.44 5.59 3.35
N ALA A 54 3.56 5.91 3.98
CA ALA A 54 3.58 6.61 5.27
C ALA A 54 2.95 8.02 5.17
N LEU A 55 3.30 8.81 4.14
CA LEU A 55 2.70 10.11 3.90
C LEU A 55 1.19 10.03 3.61
N ALA A 56 0.75 8.99 2.91
CA ALA A 56 -0.67 8.75 2.73
C ALA A 56 -1.37 8.46 4.06
N PHE A 57 -0.71 7.77 4.98
CA PHE A 57 -1.25 7.55 6.32
C PHE A 57 -1.25 8.82 7.18
N VAL A 58 -0.26 9.70 7.02
CA VAL A 58 -0.28 11.06 7.61
C VAL A 58 -1.53 11.82 7.14
N PHE A 59 -1.81 11.78 5.83
CA PHE A 59 -3.00 12.43 5.27
C PHE A 59 -4.30 11.81 5.79
N TYR A 60 -4.37 10.47 5.82
CA TYR A 60 -5.47 9.75 6.46
C TYR A 60 -5.68 10.20 7.90
N THR A 61 -4.64 10.18 8.74
CA THR A 61 -4.70 10.58 10.15
C THR A 61 -5.23 12.01 10.29
N THR A 62 -4.77 12.92 9.44
CA THR A 62 -5.24 14.31 9.44
C THR A 62 -6.74 14.40 9.15
N THR A 63 -7.27 13.60 8.23
CA THR A 63 -8.72 13.57 7.93
C THR A 63 -9.54 12.85 8.99
N GLN A 64 -8.94 11.99 9.81
CA GLN A 64 -9.61 11.30 10.91
C GLN A 64 -9.60 12.10 12.21
N THR A 65 -8.76 13.13 12.31
CA THR A 65 -8.58 13.93 13.53
C THR A 65 -9.77 14.87 13.75
N GLY A 66 -10.29 14.90 14.97
CA GLY A 66 -11.31 15.88 15.40
C GLY A 66 -12.72 15.64 14.83
N ASN A 67 -13.01 14.50 14.26
CA ASN A 67 -14.31 14.18 13.63
C ASN A 67 -15.43 13.85 14.65
N VAL A 68 -15.61 14.68 15.65
CA VAL A 68 -16.67 14.50 16.65
C VAL A 68 -18.03 14.76 16.02
N GLY A 69 -18.91 13.76 16.07
CA GLY A 69 -20.28 13.85 15.51
C GLY A 69 -20.38 13.68 13.99
N ALA A 70 -19.29 13.48 13.28
CA ALA A 70 -19.32 13.17 11.86
C ALA A 70 -19.82 11.74 11.57
N SER A 71 -20.42 11.53 10.40
CA SER A 71 -20.81 10.18 9.94
C SER A 71 -19.59 9.27 9.84
N TRP A 72 -19.60 8.14 10.58
CA TRP A 72 -18.50 7.18 10.59
C TRP A 72 -18.12 6.71 9.19
N GLY A 73 -19.10 6.31 8.38
CA GLY A 73 -18.84 5.81 7.02
C GLY A 73 -18.27 6.88 6.10
N LEU A 74 -18.76 8.12 6.18
CA LEU A 74 -18.24 9.22 5.37
C LEU A 74 -16.80 9.58 5.77
N THR A 75 -16.51 9.65 7.06
CA THR A 75 -15.14 9.88 7.57
C THR A 75 -14.17 8.81 7.08
N LYS A 76 -14.58 7.53 7.14
CA LYS A 76 -13.78 6.41 6.63
C LYS A 76 -13.56 6.49 5.13
N LEU A 77 -14.60 6.83 4.36
CA LEU A 77 -14.50 7.00 2.91
C LEU A 77 -13.53 8.13 2.54
N VAL A 78 -13.64 9.29 3.17
CA VAL A 78 -12.70 10.42 2.94
C VAL A 78 -11.28 9.99 3.25
N GLY A 79 -11.05 9.34 4.40
CA GLY A 79 -9.74 8.78 4.77
C GLY A 79 -9.20 7.81 3.72
N GLY A 80 -10.05 6.93 3.19
CA GLY A 80 -9.69 5.99 2.14
C GLY A 80 -9.31 6.67 0.82
N ILE A 81 -10.08 7.67 0.41
CA ILE A 81 -9.81 8.45 -0.80
C ILE A 81 -8.44 9.16 -0.71
N VAL A 82 -8.17 9.87 0.40
CA VAL A 82 -6.89 10.58 0.54
C VAL A 82 -5.71 9.62 0.67
N PHE A 83 -5.91 8.43 1.25
CA PHE A 83 -4.87 7.42 1.34
C PHE A 83 -4.46 6.88 -0.05
N SER A 84 -5.34 6.90 -1.03
CA SER A 84 -5.03 6.44 -2.40
C SER A 84 -3.86 7.20 -3.04
N LEU A 85 -3.61 8.44 -2.61
CA LEU A 85 -2.46 9.24 -3.02
C LEU A 85 -1.13 8.46 -2.90
N GLY A 86 -0.94 7.70 -1.82
CA GLY A 86 0.29 6.94 -1.61
C GLY A 86 0.53 5.88 -2.68
N VAL A 87 -0.50 5.11 -3.01
CA VAL A 87 -0.38 4.06 -4.05
C VAL A 87 -0.24 4.70 -5.44
N ILE A 88 -0.91 5.81 -5.70
CA ILE A 88 -0.75 6.59 -6.93
C ILE A 88 0.71 7.06 -7.07
N MET A 89 1.29 7.65 -6.02
CA MET A 89 2.70 8.06 -6.03
C MET A 89 3.64 6.86 -6.27
N VAL A 90 3.41 5.72 -5.63
CA VAL A 90 4.20 4.50 -5.85
C VAL A 90 4.21 4.11 -7.32
N VAL A 91 3.04 4.04 -7.95
CA VAL A 91 2.90 3.58 -9.34
C VAL A 91 3.46 4.60 -10.32
N VAL A 92 3.11 5.87 -10.14
CA VAL A 92 3.51 6.97 -11.04
C VAL A 92 5.01 7.23 -11.00
N CYS A 93 5.63 7.18 -9.81
CA CYS A 93 7.06 7.36 -9.64
C CYS A 93 7.88 6.08 -9.92
N GLY A 94 7.24 4.95 -10.24
CA GLY A 94 7.92 3.69 -10.52
C GLY A 94 8.64 3.08 -9.32
N SER A 95 8.14 3.33 -8.12
CA SER A 95 8.71 2.80 -6.87
C SER A 95 8.25 1.37 -6.60
N GLU A 96 9.05 0.60 -5.85
CA GLU A 96 8.74 -0.79 -5.55
C GLU A 96 8.05 -0.96 -4.20
N LEU A 97 6.81 -1.43 -4.22
CA LEU A 97 6.03 -1.72 -3.03
C LEU A 97 5.91 -3.23 -2.83
N PHE A 98 6.18 -3.72 -1.62
CA PHE A 98 6.16 -5.14 -1.28
C PHE A 98 4.82 -5.81 -1.61
N THR A 99 3.71 -5.18 -1.25
CA THR A 99 2.38 -5.74 -1.46
C THR A 99 2.07 -5.98 -2.94
N SER A 100 2.50 -5.10 -3.84
CA SER A 100 2.39 -5.34 -5.29
C SER A 100 3.45 -6.34 -5.81
N SER A 101 4.60 -6.44 -5.13
CA SER A 101 5.65 -7.39 -5.51
C SER A 101 5.27 -8.84 -5.22
N THR A 102 4.25 -9.09 -4.37
CA THR A 102 3.71 -10.45 -4.15
C THR A 102 3.19 -11.08 -5.45
N MET A 103 2.74 -10.27 -6.43
CA MET A 103 2.33 -10.75 -7.76
C MET A 103 3.46 -11.31 -8.62
N THR A 104 4.73 -11.23 -8.20
CA THR A 104 5.83 -11.93 -8.88
C THR A 104 5.67 -13.46 -8.85
N THR A 105 4.72 -13.98 -8.05
CA THR A 105 4.25 -15.37 -8.13
C THR A 105 3.82 -15.75 -9.54
N VAL A 106 3.23 -14.84 -10.30
CA VAL A 106 2.85 -15.06 -11.71
C VAL A 106 4.07 -15.44 -12.55
N ALA A 107 5.13 -14.63 -12.50
CA ALA A 107 6.37 -14.90 -13.23
C ALA A 107 7.08 -16.18 -12.72
N ARG A 108 6.90 -16.54 -11.44
CA ARG A 108 7.43 -17.80 -10.90
C ARG A 108 6.70 -19.02 -11.43
N VAL A 109 5.38 -18.99 -11.46
CA VAL A 109 4.56 -20.13 -11.92
C VAL A 109 4.64 -20.27 -13.44
N SER A 110 4.81 -19.19 -14.20
CA SER A 110 5.08 -19.24 -15.65
C SER A 110 6.50 -19.74 -15.98
N GLY A 111 7.33 -20.03 -14.97
CA GLY A 111 8.69 -20.59 -15.16
C GLY A 111 9.75 -19.55 -15.55
N ARG A 112 9.42 -18.26 -15.59
CA ARG A 112 10.32 -17.21 -16.09
C ARG A 112 11.32 -16.70 -15.05
N ILE A 113 11.09 -16.98 -13.76
CA ILE A 113 11.99 -16.67 -12.65
C ILE A 113 12.09 -17.84 -11.68
N SER A 114 13.18 -17.90 -10.90
CA SER A 114 13.34 -18.86 -9.82
C SER A 114 12.64 -18.43 -8.54
N SER A 115 12.33 -19.37 -7.63
CA SER A 115 11.80 -19.05 -6.29
C SER A 115 12.79 -18.18 -5.49
N PHE A 116 14.09 -18.38 -5.67
CA PHE A 116 15.12 -17.58 -5.03
C PHE A 116 15.06 -16.11 -5.49
N GLN A 117 14.89 -15.86 -6.80
CA GLN A 117 14.77 -14.50 -7.33
C GLN A 117 13.51 -13.81 -6.78
N MET A 118 12.38 -14.53 -6.71
CA MET A 118 11.13 -14.03 -6.16
C MET A 118 11.28 -13.65 -4.68
N LEU A 119 11.73 -14.59 -3.84
CA LEU A 119 11.87 -14.36 -2.39
C LEU A 119 12.91 -13.26 -2.08
N ARG A 120 14.02 -13.25 -2.82
CA ARG A 120 15.03 -12.19 -2.68
C ARG A 120 14.46 -10.82 -2.99
N ASN A 121 13.67 -10.67 -4.05
CA ASN A 121 12.99 -9.40 -4.35
C ASN A 121 12.03 -9.01 -3.20
N TRP A 122 11.20 -9.93 -2.72
CA TRP A 122 10.28 -9.66 -1.61
C TRP A 122 10.99 -9.15 -0.37
N ILE A 123 12.05 -9.83 0.06
CA ILE A 123 12.84 -9.45 1.24
C ILE A 123 13.44 -8.06 1.06
N VAL A 124 14.11 -7.80 -0.06
CA VAL A 124 14.79 -6.53 -0.32
C VAL A 124 13.81 -5.38 -0.37
N VAL A 125 12.68 -5.55 -1.07
CA VAL A 125 11.65 -4.52 -1.18
C VAL A 125 10.96 -4.28 0.17
N TYR A 126 10.68 -5.35 0.93
CA TYR A 126 10.08 -5.25 2.26
C TYR A 126 10.92 -4.39 3.21
N PHE A 127 12.22 -4.67 3.29
CA PHE A 127 13.13 -3.88 4.12
C PHE A 127 13.32 -2.45 3.60
N GLY A 128 13.36 -2.23 2.29
CA GLY A 128 13.39 -0.88 1.73
C GLY A 128 12.15 -0.08 2.07
N ASN A 129 10.95 -0.68 1.99
CA ASN A 129 9.72 -0.03 2.41
C ASN A 129 9.74 0.29 3.92
N PHE A 130 10.27 -0.61 4.75
CA PHE A 130 10.39 -0.39 6.18
C PHE A 130 11.29 0.82 6.50
N VAL A 131 12.45 0.92 5.86
CA VAL A 131 13.35 2.08 5.99
C VAL A 131 12.64 3.38 5.60
N GLY A 132 11.92 3.38 4.47
CA GLY A 132 11.15 4.56 4.02
C GLY A 132 10.04 4.97 4.99
N ALA A 133 9.32 4.00 5.53
CA ALA A 133 8.27 4.25 6.52
C ALA A 133 8.84 4.84 7.82
N LEU A 134 9.93 4.26 8.36
CA LEU A 134 10.59 4.76 9.56
C LEU A 134 11.21 6.15 9.36
N PHE A 135 11.70 6.45 8.16
CA PHE A 135 12.19 7.80 7.84
C PHE A 135 11.06 8.85 8.00
N ILE A 136 9.85 8.55 7.55
CA ILE A 136 8.69 9.45 7.76
C ILE A 136 8.28 9.49 9.22
N VAL A 137 8.31 8.38 9.97
CA VAL A 137 8.10 8.39 11.43
C VAL A 137 9.04 9.37 12.11
N PHE A 138 10.34 9.30 11.77
CA PHE A 138 11.35 10.22 12.28
C PHE A 138 11.02 11.68 11.98
N LEU A 139 10.71 12.00 10.73
CA LEU A 139 10.41 13.37 10.34
C LEU A 139 9.15 13.92 11.02
N ILE A 140 8.07 13.14 11.08
CA ILE A 140 6.80 13.53 11.71
C ILE A 140 6.98 13.75 13.21
N TRP A 141 7.76 12.89 13.87
CA TRP A 141 8.07 13.01 15.29
C TRP A 141 8.81 14.33 15.59
N PHE A 142 9.92 14.58 14.89
CA PHE A 142 10.73 15.79 15.12
C PHE A 142 10.08 17.07 14.61
N ALA A 143 9.11 16.98 13.68
CA ALA A 143 8.27 18.11 13.29
C ALA A 143 7.21 18.49 14.34
N GLY A 144 7.07 17.71 15.43
CA GLY A 144 6.07 17.98 16.48
C GLY A 144 4.62 17.79 16.03
N GLN A 145 4.39 17.03 14.94
CA GLN A 145 3.05 16.84 14.36
C GLN A 145 2.05 16.22 15.34
N THR A 146 2.51 15.47 16.33
CA THR A 146 1.66 14.86 17.36
C THR A 146 0.84 15.89 18.15
N MET A 147 1.34 17.13 18.29
CA MET A 147 0.64 18.22 18.97
C MET A 147 -0.39 18.96 18.09
N ALA A 148 -0.47 18.64 16.79
CA ALA A 148 -1.46 19.26 15.91
C ALA A 148 -2.89 19.06 16.44
N ALA A 149 -3.73 20.06 16.22
CA ALA A 149 -5.11 20.11 16.75
C ALA A 149 -5.16 19.86 18.28
N ASN A 150 -4.26 20.49 19.03
CA ASN A 150 -4.16 20.37 20.48
C ASN A 150 -3.98 18.90 20.94
N GLY A 151 -3.07 18.17 20.30
CA GLY A 151 -2.77 16.77 20.60
C GLY A 151 -3.73 15.73 19.99
N GLN A 152 -4.83 16.15 19.39
CA GLN A 152 -5.83 15.23 18.82
C GLN A 152 -5.28 14.40 17.64
N TRP A 153 -4.30 14.94 16.90
CA TRP A 153 -3.63 14.18 15.85
C TRP A 153 -2.84 13.01 16.43
N GLY A 154 -2.07 13.26 17.49
CA GLY A 154 -1.33 12.22 18.21
C GLY A 154 -2.26 11.19 18.85
N LEU A 155 -3.40 11.61 19.41
CA LEU A 155 -4.42 10.70 19.93
C LEU A 155 -4.98 9.80 18.81
N THR A 156 -5.21 10.34 17.63
CA THR A 156 -5.65 9.55 16.46
C THR A 156 -4.60 8.51 16.05
N ILE A 157 -3.30 8.83 16.13
CA ILE A 157 -2.22 7.86 15.94
C ILE A 157 -2.29 6.74 16.99
N LEU A 158 -2.37 7.10 18.27
CA LEU A 158 -2.38 6.14 19.37
C LEU A 158 -3.57 5.17 19.25
N THR A 159 -4.77 5.69 19.08
CA THR A 159 -5.99 4.87 18.99
C THR A 159 -5.99 3.99 17.74
N THR A 160 -5.50 4.50 16.60
CA THR A 160 -5.40 3.72 15.36
C THR A 160 -4.36 2.62 15.47
N ALA A 161 -3.18 2.91 16.04
CA ALA A 161 -2.13 1.92 16.24
C ALA A 161 -2.57 0.82 17.21
N GLN A 162 -3.21 1.20 18.33
CA GLN A 162 -3.71 0.27 19.33
C GLN A 162 -4.78 -0.66 18.75
N HIS A 163 -5.74 -0.13 18.00
CA HIS A 163 -6.75 -0.93 17.32
C HIS A 163 -6.12 -2.01 16.43
N LYS A 164 -5.03 -1.70 15.74
CA LYS A 164 -4.33 -2.62 14.84
C LYS A 164 -3.62 -3.77 15.57
N ILE A 165 -3.06 -3.52 16.74
CA ILE A 165 -2.39 -4.57 17.53
C ILE A 165 -3.37 -5.44 18.33
N HIS A 166 -4.62 -5.02 18.49
CA HIS A 166 -5.67 -5.76 19.21
C HIS A 166 -6.39 -6.81 18.37
N HIS A 167 -6.16 -6.89 17.07
CA HIS A 167 -6.65 -8.02 16.28
C HIS A 167 -6.04 -9.32 16.78
N THR A 168 -6.84 -10.38 16.82
CA THR A 168 -6.29 -11.72 16.95
C THR A 168 -5.38 -12.02 15.76
N TRP A 169 -4.47 -12.98 15.93
CA TRP A 169 -3.54 -13.36 14.86
C TRP A 169 -4.26 -13.74 13.55
N PHE A 170 -5.39 -14.48 13.69
CA PHE A 170 -6.17 -14.94 12.54
C PHE A 170 -6.97 -13.80 11.89
N GLU A 171 -7.53 -12.89 12.68
CA GLU A 171 -8.18 -11.67 12.14
C GLU A 171 -7.18 -10.82 11.36
N ALA A 172 -6.00 -10.54 11.94
CA ALA A 172 -4.93 -9.79 11.27
C ALA A 172 -4.51 -10.45 9.95
N PHE A 173 -4.41 -11.77 9.91
CA PHE A 173 -4.12 -12.55 8.70
C PHE A 173 -5.22 -12.40 7.64
N CYS A 174 -6.49 -12.58 8.02
CA CYS A 174 -7.62 -12.45 7.10
C CYS A 174 -7.78 -11.01 6.57
N LEU A 175 -7.65 -10.00 7.45
CA LEU A 175 -7.65 -8.60 7.06
C LEU A 175 -6.49 -8.27 6.12
N GLY A 176 -5.34 -8.93 6.32
CA GLY A 176 -4.20 -8.87 5.40
C GLY A 176 -4.51 -9.42 4.02
N ILE A 177 -5.21 -10.56 3.92
CA ILE A 177 -5.66 -11.12 2.64
C ILE A 177 -6.56 -10.12 1.91
N LEU A 178 -7.62 -9.66 2.59
CA LEU A 178 -8.60 -8.73 2.02
C LEU A 178 -7.95 -7.43 1.54
N CYS A 179 -7.01 -6.89 2.31
CA CYS A 179 -6.27 -5.70 1.92
C CYS A 179 -5.52 -5.92 0.61
N ASN A 180 -4.70 -6.98 0.54
CA ASN A 180 -3.84 -7.14 -0.62
C ASN A 180 -4.56 -7.69 -1.86
N VAL A 181 -5.74 -8.28 -1.70
CA VAL A 181 -6.70 -8.47 -2.81
C VAL A 181 -7.02 -7.12 -3.44
N MET A 182 -7.37 -6.10 -2.64
CA MET A 182 -7.74 -4.78 -3.17
C MET A 182 -6.55 -4.00 -3.74
N VAL A 183 -5.40 -4.04 -3.08
CA VAL A 183 -4.17 -3.39 -3.60
C VAL A 183 -3.73 -4.02 -4.92
N CYS A 184 -3.68 -5.34 -5.00
CA CYS A 184 -3.23 -6.03 -6.21
C CYS A 184 -4.23 -5.94 -7.35
N ILE A 185 -5.56 -5.94 -7.08
CA ILE A 185 -6.54 -5.69 -8.14
C ILE A 185 -6.44 -4.24 -8.65
N ALA A 186 -6.20 -3.25 -7.78
CA ALA A 186 -5.95 -1.88 -8.21
C ALA A 186 -4.76 -1.79 -9.17
N ILE A 187 -3.64 -2.44 -8.83
CA ILE A 187 -2.46 -2.50 -9.70
C ILE A 187 -2.75 -3.26 -10.99
N TRP A 188 -3.41 -4.41 -10.93
CA TRP A 188 -3.78 -5.20 -12.10
C TRP A 188 -4.62 -4.40 -13.09
N MET A 189 -5.61 -3.66 -12.58
CA MET A 189 -6.47 -2.80 -13.41
C MET A 189 -5.66 -1.69 -14.12
N THR A 190 -4.53 -1.21 -13.54
CA THR A 190 -3.66 -0.23 -14.21
C THR A 190 -3.00 -0.77 -15.47
N TYR A 191 -2.92 -2.10 -15.66
CA TYR A 191 -2.38 -2.71 -16.87
C TYR A 191 -3.29 -2.48 -18.09
N ALA A 192 -4.58 -2.27 -17.86
CA ALA A 192 -5.52 -1.89 -18.93
C ALA A 192 -5.41 -0.41 -19.30
N GLY A 193 -4.98 0.45 -18.39
CA GLY A 193 -4.86 1.90 -18.57
C GLY A 193 -3.66 2.30 -19.41
N LYS A 194 -3.84 3.25 -20.33
CA LYS A 194 -2.79 3.74 -21.25
C LYS A 194 -2.22 5.09 -20.83
N THR A 195 -3.01 5.91 -20.16
CA THR A 195 -2.62 7.24 -19.71
C THR A 195 -2.32 7.26 -18.21
N LEU A 196 -1.62 8.29 -17.77
CA LEU A 196 -1.39 8.55 -16.34
C LEU A 196 -2.73 8.73 -15.59
N THR A 197 -3.67 9.46 -16.20
CA THR A 197 -5.00 9.71 -15.62
C THR A 197 -5.78 8.42 -15.41
N ASP A 198 -5.78 7.51 -16.41
CA ASP A 198 -6.44 6.21 -16.28
C ASP A 198 -5.91 5.45 -15.07
N LYS A 199 -4.57 5.37 -14.95
CA LYS A 199 -3.91 4.64 -13.86
C LYS A 199 -4.19 5.26 -12.49
N ALA A 200 -4.15 6.58 -12.39
CA ALA A 200 -4.41 7.27 -11.14
C ALA A 200 -5.88 7.10 -10.70
N PHE A 201 -6.82 7.33 -11.63
CA PHE A 201 -8.25 7.29 -11.33
C PHE A 201 -8.74 5.89 -10.92
N ILE A 202 -8.30 4.86 -11.65
CA ILE A 202 -8.76 3.48 -11.43
C ILE A 202 -8.34 2.92 -10.07
N MET A 203 -7.26 3.45 -9.47
CA MET A 203 -6.76 3.00 -8.17
C MET A 203 -7.56 3.57 -6.99
N ILE A 204 -8.26 4.71 -7.15
CA ILE A 204 -8.87 5.43 -6.03
C ILE A 204 -9.85 4.56 -5.25
N LEU A 205 -10.84 3.99 -5.91
CA LEU A 205 -11.91 3.26 -5.23
C LEU A 205 -11.47 1.94 -4.59
N PRO A 206 -10.67 1.08 -5.25
CA PRO A 206 -10.16 -0.14 -4.59
C PRO A 206 -9.30 0.18 -3.36
N ILE A 207 -8.48 1.22 -3.43
CA ILE A 207 -7.66 1.65 -2.29
C ILE A 207 -8.55 2.25 -1.20
N ALA A 208 -9.51 3.11 -1.56
CA ALA A 208 -10.46 3.67 -0.61
C ALA A 208 -11.26 2.58 0.12
N LEU A 209 -11.67 1.53 -0.58
CA LEU A 209 -12.40 0.41 0.01
C LEU A 209 -11.60 -0.28 1.11
N PHE A 210 -10.36 -0.70 0.84
CA PHE A 210 -9.60 -1.42 1.86
C PHE A 210 -9.30 -0.55 3.09
N VAL A 211 -9.00 0.73 2.88
CA VAL A 211 -8.70 1.66 3.97
C VAL A 211 -9.96 1.95 4.80
N ALA A 212 -11.08 2.27 4.14
CA ALA A 212 -12.34 2.56 4.80
C ALA A 212 -12.87 1.35 5.59
N SER A 213 -12.64 0.15 5.08
CA SER A 213 -13.05 -1.11 5.74
C SER A 213 -12.08 -1.56 6.85
N GLY A 214 -10.96 -0.86 7.07
CA GLY A 214 -10.02 -1.22 8.13
C GLY A 214 -9.17 -2.46 7.83
N PHE A 215 -8.97 -2.82 6.56
CA PHE A 215 -8.13 -3.95 6.19
C PHE A 215 -6.65 -3.66 6.46
N GLU A 216 -5.85 -4.71 6.70
CA GLU A 216 -4.51 -4.60 7.22
C GLU A 216 -3.43 -4.65 6.14
N HIS A 217 -2.66 -3.55 6.02
CA HIS A 217 -1.58 -3.39 5.05
C HIS A 217 -0.22 -3.37 5.77
N SER A 218 0.62 -4.37 5.53
CA SER A 218 1.90 -4.52 6.25
C SER A 218 2.79 -3.28 6.16
N VAL A 219 2.97 -2.71 4.96
CA VAL A 219 3.83 -1.52 4.78
C VAL A 219 3.22 -0.26 5.44
N ALA A 220 1.89 -0.11 5.43
CA ALA A 220 1.24 0.98 6.15
C ALA A 220 1.41 0.85 7.68
N ASN A 221 1.38 -0.39 8.18
CA ASN A 221 1.62 -0.67 9.59
C ASN A 221 3.06 -0.40 10.02
N MET A 222 4.03 -0.47 9.10
CA MET A 222 5.42 -0.06 9.35
C MET A 222 5.59 1.44 9.67
N PHE A 223 4.60 2.26 9.34
CA PHE A 223 4.52 3.66 9.80
C PHE A 223 3.64 3.80 11.02
N MET A 224 2.39 3.33 10.95
CA MET A 224 1.36 3.64 11.95
C MET A 224 1.71 3.10 13.34
N ILE A 225 2.14 1.84 13.43
CA ILE A 225 2.40 1.24 14.75
C ILE A 225 3.69 1.79 15.37
N PRO A 226 4.84 1.90 14.66
CA PRO A 226 6.01 2.58 15.19
C PRO A 226 5.76 4.03 15.60
N MET A 227 4.94 4.78 14.84
CA MET A 227 4.55 6.13 15.22
C MET A 227 3.71 6.13 16.50
N GLY A 228 2.80 5.17 16.67
CA GLY A 228 2.04 4.95 17.91
C GLY A 228 2.96 4.63 19.09
N ILE A 229 3.91 3.71 18.93
CA ILE A 229 4.89 3.33 19.96
C ILE A 229 5.71 4.55 20.42
N ILE A 230 6.25 5.32 19.48
CA ILE A 230 7.04 6.51 19.80
C ILE A 230 6.16 7.54 20.53
N THR A 231 4.93 7.76 20.07
CA THR A 231 3.99 8.68 20.71
C THR A 231 3.63 8.22 22.14
N ALA A 232 3.39 6.92 22.34
CA ALA A 232 3.06 6.37 23.66
C ALA A 232 4.20 6.51 24.69
N HIS A 233 5.43 6.26 24.28
CA HIS A 233 6.56 6.15 25.21
C HIS A 233 7.42 7.40 25.34
N PHE A 234 7.38 8.32 24.37
CA PHE A 234 8.29 9.46 24.35
C PHE A 234 7.60 10.83 24.32
N SER A 235 6.24 10.89 24.31
CA SER A 235 5.54 12.16 24.40
C SER A 235 5.75 12.83 25.76
N ALA A 236 5.95 14.15 25.73
CA ALA A 236 6.11 14.96 26.91
C ALA A 236 4.79 15.06 27.72
N PRO A 237 4.87 15.39 29.04
CA PRO A 237 3.68 15.51 29.90
C PRO A 237 2.61 16.46 29.34
N GLU A 238 3.01 17.52 28.62
CA GLU A 238 2.12 18.52 28.01
C GLU A 238 1.19 17.88 26.96
N PHE A 239 1.67 16.87 26.22
CA PHE A 239 0.85 16.13 25.26
C PHE A 239 -0.29 15.38 25.97
N TRP A 240 0.04 14.64 27.04
CA TRP A 240 -0.93 13.87 27.81
C TRP A 240 -1.95 14.76 28.52
N GLN A 241 -1.50 15.92 29.04
CA GLN A 241 -2.39 16.93 29.61
C GLN A 241 -3.34 17.53 28.55
N ALA A 242 -2.83 17.80 27.33
CA ALA A 242 -3.65 18.38 26.25
C ALA A 242 -4.77 17.44 25.82
N ILE A 243 -4.52 16.12 25.76
CA ILE A 243 -5.54 15.13 25.37
C ILE A 243 -6.35 14.60 26.55
N ASN A 244 -5.95 14.90 27.80
CA ASN A 244 -6.58 14.45 29.05
C ASN A 244 -6.79 12.92 29.12
N ILE A 245 -5.75 12.15 28.81
CA ILE A 245 -5.77 10.68 28.81
C ILE A 245 -4.57 10.16 29.60
N ASP A 246 -4.77 9.06 30.37
CA ASP A 246 -3.69 8.37 31.05
C ASP A 246 -2.81 7.61 30.05
N PRO A 247 -1.48 7.84 30.03
CA PRO A 247 -0.53 7.12 29.19
C PRO A 247 -0.62 5.59 29.32
N GLN A 248 -1.01 5.08 30.48
CA GLN A 248 -1.13 3.63 30.73
C GLN A 248 -2.15 2.94 29.83
N GLN A 249 -3.10 3.68 29.24
CA GLN A 249 -4.05 3.12 28.28
C GLN A 249 -3.38 2.59 27.01
N PHE A 250 -2.15 3.04 26.70
CA PHE A 250 -1.40 2.67 25.52
C PHE A 250 -0.10 1.90 25.83
N ALA A 251 0.00 1.34 27.04
CA ALA A 251 1.19 0.61 27.47
C ALA A 251 1.47 -0.66 26.65
N ASP A 252 0.47 -1.19 25.96
CA ASP A 252 0.56 -2.35 25.07
C ASP A 252 1.09 -2.02 23.65
N LEU A 253 1.31 -0.75 23.34
CA LEU A 253 1.99 -0.33 22.11
C LEU A 253 3.49 -0.59 22.24
N ASP A 254 3.94 -1.80 21.91
CA ASP A 254 5.32 -2.23 22.01
C ASP A 254 5.80 -3.01 20.76
N LEU A 255 7.07 -3.36 20.74
CA LEU A 255 7.69 -4.08 19.61
C LEU A 255 7.16 -5.51 19.46
N TYR A 256 6.78 -6.18 20.55
CA TYR A 256 6.22 -7.53 20.47
C TYR A 256 4.86 -7.52 19.77
N HIS A 257 3.96 -6.63 20.19
CA HIS A 257 2.65 -6.49 19.56
C HIS A 257 2.78 -6.01 18.12
N PHE A 258 3.69 -5.08 17.84
CA PHE A 258 3.95 -4.65 16.46
C PHE A 258 4.40 -5.81 15.57
N VAL A 259 5.44 -6.54 15.95
CA VAL A 259 6.05 -7.54 15.06
C VAL A 259 5.27 -8.84 15.06
N VAL A 260 5.00 -9.41 16.26
CA VAL A 260 4.48 -10.78 16.40
C VAL A 260 2.95 -10.81 16.25
N LYS A 261 2.26 -9.83 16.84
CA LYS A 261 0.79 -9.81 16.81
C LYS A 261 0.20 -9.19 15.54
N ASN A 262 0.91 -8.26 14.91
CA ASN A 262 0.40 -7.57 13.73
C ASN A 262 1.24 -7.84 12.47
N LEU A 263 2.51 -7.45 12.44
CA LEU A 263 3.28 -7.40 11.19
C LEU A 263 3.44 -8.77 10.51
N ILE A 264 3.70 -9.82 11.29
CA ILE A 264 3.85 -11.18 10.75
C ILE A 264 2.55 -11.69 10.14
N PRO A 265 1.42 -11.79 10.87
CA PRO A 265 0.18 -12.30 10.28
C PRO A 265 -0.33 -11.45 9.12
N VAL A 266 -0.22 -10.13 9.20
CA VAL A 266 -0.63 -9.23 8.11
C VAL A 266 0.24 -9.45 6.87
N THR A 267 1.56 -9.59 7.02
CA THR A 267 2.47 -9.86 5.90
C THR A 267 2.13 -11.17 5.20
N LEU A 268 1.90 -12.24 5.97
CA LEU A 268 1.49 -13.53 5.42
C LEU A 268 0.14 -13.43 4.70
N GLY A 269 -0.82 -12.72 5.28
CA GLY A 269 -2.10 -12.43 4.64
C GLY A 269 -1.94 -11.66 3.33
N ASN A 270 -1.09 -10.62 3.33
CA ASN A 270 -0.81 -9.84 2.12
C ASN A 270 -0.18 -10.71 1.02
N ILE A 271 0.73 -11.64 1.36
CA ILE A 271 1.30 -12.58 0.38
C ILE A 271 0.20 -13.44 -0.27
N VAL A 272 -0.68 -14.01 0.53
CA VAL A 272 -1.78 -14.85 0.04
C VAL A 272 -2.75 -14.03 -0.82
N GLY A 273 -3.19 -12.88 -0.34
CA GLY A 273 -4.15 -12.01 -1.05
C GLY A 273 -3.64 -11.55 -2.41
N GLY A 274 -2.43 -11.02 -2.46
CA GLY A 274 -1.86 -10.50 -3.69
C GLY A 274 -1.29 -11.58 -4.60
N GLY A 275 -0.51 -12.51 -4.04
CA GLY A 275 0.16 -13.55 -4.81
C GLY A 275 -0.79 -14.62 -5.33
N CYS A 276 -1.65 -15.17 -4.46
CA CYS A 276 -2.54 -16.27 -4.82
C CYS A 276 -3.90 -15.78 -5.34
N CYS A 277 -4.61 -14.97 -4.52
CA CYS A 277 -6.00 -14.61 -4.83
C CYS A 277 -6.13 -13.69 -6.05
N ILE A 278 -5.16 -12.83 -6.33
CA ILE A 278 -5.20 -11.93 -7.49
C ILE A 278 -4.19 -12.36 -8.55
N GLY A 279 -2.89 -12.39 -8.22
CA GLY A 279 -1.85 -12.67 -9.22
C GLY A 279 -2.10 -13.99 -9.94
N LEU A 280 -2.06 -15.09 -9.23
CA LEU A 280 -2.23 -16.42 -9.83
C LEU A 280 -3.64 -16.66 -10.37
N ALA A 281 -4.69 -16.20 -9.66
CA ALA A 281 -6.07 -16.44 -10.10
C ALA A 281 -6.36 -15.74 -11.44
N LEU A 282 -6.12 -14.44 -11.55
CA LEU A 282 -6.40 -13.69 -12.78
C LEU A 282 -5.50 -14.13 -13.94
N TRP A 283 -4.23 -14.44 -13.64
CA TRP A 283 -3.31 -14.94 -14.66
C TRP A 283 -3.74 -16.31 -15.17
N SER A 284 -4.10 -17.27 -14.29
CA SER A 284 -4.52 -18.61 -14.74
C SER A 284 -5.79 -18.62 -15.59
N ILE A 285 -6.73 -17.69 -15.29
CA ILE A 285 -7.98 -17.57 -16.05
C ILE A 285 -7.75 -16.93 -17.42
N ASN A 286 -6.84 -15.97 -17.52
CA ASN A 286 -6.72 -15.10 -18.70
C ASN A 286 -5.45 -15.33 -19.54
N ARG A 287 -4.53 -16.21 -19.12
CA ARG A 287 -3.32 -16.49 -19.91
C ARG A 287 -3.69 -17.09 -21.27
N PRO A 288 -2.94 -16.75 -22.35
CA PRO A 288 -3.08 -17.46 -23.63
C PRO A 288 -2.76 -18.95 -23.44
N HIS A 289 -3.58 -19.82 -23.98
CA HIS A 289 -3.39 -21.29 -23.98
C HIS A 289 -2.56 -21.68 -25.18
#